data_3233d5be0e534e499341e9eaab77de3b
#
_entry.id   3233d5be0e534e499341e9eaab77de3b
#
_cell.length_a   1.000
_cell.length_b   1.000
_cell.length_c   1.000
_cell.angle_alpha   90.00
_cell.angle_beta   90.00
_cell.angle_gamma   90.00
#
_symmetry.space_group_name_H-M   'P 1'
#
loop_
_entity.id
_entity.type
_entity.pdbx_description
1 polymer ?
#
loop_
_entity_poly.entity_id
_entity_poly.type
_entity_poly.pdbx_seq_one_letter_code
_entity_poly.pdbx_strand_id
1 'polypeptide(L)'
;MAGRRFAVELAPDRVLVWVRGEGLIVDEPALGRWAGFGGRLLASGEAARRDVEQTELVEPMGIFELRHPEAAAQLLRQLSSRAVGRISFARHELVLAVSAQLSVSGRRVLLQAALDSGARMAHVLDLPLALAFGAGLPVTSWDPSPIVYLLPQGAQAAIVCHHGMLAHAAVEVELAPGAPEERAAEAVIGLVDEVIEEAPQSHRRRITGQFLHLAGRGVDLEGWRDLLVRRTGMRARVLPDPAHCAVKGAEVALERVEGSGSRALLYLR
;
A
#
# COMPACT_ATOMS: atom_id res chain seq x y z
N MET A 1 3.56 1.48 30.32
CA MET A 1 4.25 2.06 29.15
C MET A 1 3.40 1.73 27.91
N ALA A 2 2.99 2.72 27.15
CA ALA A 2 2.28 2.51 25.90
C ALA A 2 3.20 1.71 24.95
N GLY A 3 2.68 0.65 24.34
CA GLY A 3 3.43 -0.15 23.38
C GLY A 3 3.81 0.71 22.15
N ARG A 4 4.91 0.35 21.47
CA ARG A 4 5.30 1.00 20.23
C ARG A 4 4.25 0.75 19.14
N ARG A 5 3.98 1.76 18.32
CA ARG A 5 3.04 1.68 17.21
C ARG A 5 3.74 2.01 15.92
N PHE A 6 3.49 1.22 14.90
CA PHE A 6 4.05 1.49 13.60
C PHE A 6 3.17 0.97 12.46
N ALA A 7 3.32 1.59 11.34
CA ALA A 7 2.70 1.21 10.09
C ALA A 7 3.74 0.62 9.14
N VAL A 8 3.34 -0.38 8.38
CA VAL A 8 4.16 -0.96 7.32
C VAL A 8 3.36 -0.90 6.01
N GLU A 9 3.94 -0.30 4.99
CA GLU A 9 3.45 -0.42 3.63
C GLU A 9 4.25 -1.52 2.92
N LEU A 10 3.53 -2.51 2.41
CA LEU A 10 4.09 -3.58 1.61
C LEU A 10 3.63 -3.41 0.16
N ALA A 11 4.50 -2.87 -0.67
CA ALA A 11 4.28 -2.70 -2.10
C ALA A 11 5.29 -3.50 -2.92
N PRO A 12 5.05 -3.74 -4.22
CA PRO A 12 5.95 -4.54 -5.06
C PRO A 12 7.37 -3.98 -5.17
N ASP A 13 7.49 -2.66 -5.20
CA ASP A 13 8.76 -1.94 -5.38
C ASP A 13 9.51 -1.71 -4.08
N ARG A 14 8.78 -1.37 -3.01
CA ARG A 14 9.39 -0.96 -1.73
C ARG A 14 8.60 -1.43 -0.53
N VAL A 15 9.31 -1.54 0.59
CA VAL A 15 8.72 -1.69 1.92
C VAL A 15 9.06 -0.45 2.72
N LEU A 16 8.03 0.19 3.26
CA LEU A 16 8.16 1.37 4.10
C LEU A 16 7.72 1.03 5.51
N VAL A 17 8.45 1.52 6.52
CA VAL A 17 8.04 1.42 7.93
C VAL A 17 8.04 2.80 8.55
N TRP A 18 6.90 3.19 9.08
CA TRP A 18 6.67 4.45 9.78
C TRP A 18 6.39 4.19 11.25
N VAL A 19 7.18 4.78 12.12
CA VAL A 19 7.00 4.67 13.57
C VAL A 19 6.43 5.96 14.12
N ARG A 20 5.40 5.86 14.94
CA ARG A 20 4.77 7.00 15.59
C ARG A 20 5.78 7.79 16.41
N GLY A 21 5.88 9.08 16.12
CA GLY A 21 6.79 10.02 16.78
C GLY A 21 8.24 9.99 16.28
N GLU A 22 8.63 8.99 15.48
CA GLU A 22 9.97 8.88 14.89
C GLU A 22 9.96 9.14 13.37
N GLY A 23 8.81 8.91 12.71
CA GLY A 23 8.67 9.08 11.27
C GLY A 23 9.06 7.82 10.47
N LEU A 24 9.51 8.04 9.23
CA LEU A 24 9.94 6.97 8.33
C LEU A 24 11.29 6.42 8.78
N ILE A 25 11.33 5.15 9.16
CA ILE A 25 12.55 4.48 9.66
C ILE A 25 13.09 3.40 8.71
N VAL A 26 12.25 2.91 7.80
CA VAL A 26 12.64 1.99 6.73
C VAL A 26 12.02 2.48 5.43
N ASP A 27 12.86 2.56 4.40
CA ASP A 27 12.49 2.78 3.01
C ASP A 27 13.46 1.96 2.16
N GLU A 28 13.07 0.71 1.89
CA GLU A 28 13.95 -0.26 1.21
C GLU A 28 13.21 -0.97 0.07
N PRO A 29 13.93 -1.45 -0.96
CA PRO A 29 13.35 -2.30 -1.98
C PRO A 29 12.64 -3.52 -1.38
N ALA A 30 11.51 -3.91 -1.94
CA ALA A 30 10.78 -5.11 -1.57
C ALA A 30 11.47 -6.37 -2.12
N LEU A 31 12.73 -6.56 -1.79
CA LEU A 31 13.59 -7.63 -2.27
C LEU A 31 14.04 -8.54 -1.14
N GLY A 32 14.19 -9.81 -1.47
CA GLY A 32 14.74 -10.81 -0.57
C GLY A 32 15.82 -11.67 -1.24
N ARG A 33 16.86 -12.02 -0.49
CA ARG A 33 17.83 -13.04 -0.90
C ARG A 33 17.43 -14.35 -0.22
N TRP A 34 16.97 -15.30 -1.02
CA TRP A 34 16.38 -16.56 -0.58
C TRP A 34 17.35 -17.72 -0.72
N ALA A 35 17.53 -18.50 0.35
CA ALA A 35 18.25 -19.76 0.27
C ALA A 35 17.29 -20.84 -0.25
N GLY A 36 17.60 -21.42 -1.42
CA GLY A 36 16.74 -22.41 -2.09
C GLY A 36 16.46 -23.65 -1.24
N PHE A 37 17.45 -24.11 -0.48
CA PHE A 37 17.28 -25.19 0.48
C PHE A 37 16.95 -24.65 1.88
N GLY A 38 15.82 -25.05 2.47
CA GLY A 38 15.43 -24.69 3.84
C GLY A 38 14.59 -23.43 3.99
N GLY A 39 14.19 -22.78 2.89
CA GLY A 39 13.18 -21.74 2.93
C GLY A 39 13.53 -20.54 3.83
N ARG A 40 14.76 -19.99 3.73
CA ARG A 40 15.22 -18.92 4.62
C ARG A 40 15.56 -17.65 3.84
N LEU A 41 15.06 -16.51 4.33
CA LEU A 41 15.46 -15.19 3.88
C LEU A 41 16.81 -14.82 4.54
N LEU A 42 17.87 -14.73 3.75
CA LEU A 42 19.23 -14.42 4.22
C LEU A 42 19.48 -12.93 4.34
N ALA A 43 18.92 -12.16 3.41
CA ALA A 43 19.02 -10.70 3.40
C ALA A 43 17.74 -10.07 2.81
N SER A 44 17.47 -8.83 3.14
CA SER A 44 16.33 -8.06 2.67
C SER A 44 16.73 -6.66 2.23
N GLY A 45 15.89 -6.02 1.42
CA GLY A 45 16.09 -4.65 0.96
C GLY A 45 17.36 -4.51 0.09
N GLU A 46 18.11 -3.44 0.28
CA GLU A 46 19.35 -3.21 -0.46
C GLU A 46 20.41 -4.30 -0.22
N ALA A 47 20.42 -4.90 0.96
CA ALA A 47 21.35 -5.99 1.25
C ALA A 47 21.08 -7.24 0.42
N ALA A 48 19.86 -7.45 -0.04
CA ALA A 48 19.48 -8.57 -0.89
C ALA A 48 20.10 -8.49 -2.30
N ARG A 49 20.49 -7.30 -2.75
CA ARG A 49 21.13 -7.10 -4.07
C ARG A 49 22.55 -7.69 -4.15
N ARG A 50 23.16 -7.92 -2.99
CA ARG A 50 24.48 -8.58 -2.96
C ARG A 50 24.31 -10.04 -3.37
N ASP A 51 25.06 -10.44 -4.38
CA ASP A 51 25.04 -11.82 -4.83
C ASP A 51 25.70 -12.73 -3.80
N VAL A 52 25.05 -13.85 -3.52
CA VAL A 52 25.54 -14.89 -2.60
C VAL A 52 25.33 -16.22 -3.30
N GLU A 53 26.37 -17.01 -3.38
CA GLU A 53 26.32 -18.34 -4.01
C GLU A 53 25.16 -19.18 -3.43
N GLN A 54 24.53 -19.97 -4.30
CA GLN A 54 23.43 -20.87 -3.97
C GLN A 54 22.17 -20.18 -3.40
N THR A 55 21.94 -18.90 -3.77
CA THR A 55 20.78 -18.14 -3.36
C THR A 55 20.06 -17.49 -4.55
N GLU A 56 18.78 -17.20 -4.38
CA GLU A 56 17.93 -16.57 -5.38
C GLU A 56 17.52 -15.18 -4.90
N LEU A 57 17.49 -14.20 -5.83
CA LEU A 57 16.86 -12.91 -5.58
C LEU A 57 15.37 -13.07 -5.84
N VAL A 58 14.57 -12.83 -4.82
CA VAL A 58 13.11 -12.94 -4.89
C VAL A 58 12.42 -11.59 -4.68
N GLU A 59 11.33 -11.38 -5.39
CA GLU A 59 10.38 -10.29 -5.20
C GLU A 59 9.15 -10.85 -4.46
N PRO A 60 9.06 -10.68 -3.13
CA PRO A 60 8.00 -11.31 -2.36
C PRO A 60 6.60 -10.82 -2.67
N MET A 61 6.49 -9.56 -3.17
CA MET A 61 5.24 -8.85 -3.41
C MET A 61 5.00 -8.66 -4.89
N GLY A 62 3.77 -8.88 -5.34
CA GLY A 62 3.23 -8.41 -6.62
C GLY A 62 2.18 -7.33 -6.42
N ILE A 63 1.63 -6.80 -7.52
CA ILE A 63 0.54 -5.80 -7.46
C ILE A 63 -0.72 -6.38 -6.81
N PHE A 64 -1.02 -7.66 -7.07
CA PHE A 64 -2.25 -8.31 -6.61
C PHE A 64 -2.02 -9.39 -5.55
N GLU A 65 -0.81 -9.91 -5.43
CA GLU A 65 -0.56 -11.15 -4.71
C GLU A 65 0.78 -11.15 -3.96
N LEU A 66 0.93 -12.11 -3.08
CA LEU A 66 2.24 -12.51 -2.58
C LEU A 66 2.85 -13.48 -3.58
N ARG A 67 3.86 -13.04 -4.34
CA ARG A 67 4.59 -13.92 -5.28
C ARG A 67 5.37 -14.99 -4.53
N HIS A 68 5.88 -14.62 -3.35
CA HIS A 68 6.61 -15.54 -2.48
C HIS A 68 6.15 -15.37 -1.02
N PRO A 69 5.06 -16.03 -0.59
CA PRO A 69 4.43 -15.78 0.72
C PRO A 69 5.37 -15.98 1.92
N GLU A 70 6.23 -17.00 1.89
CA GLU A 70 7.18 -17.26 2.97
C GLU A 70 8.26 -16.18 3.07
N ALA A 71 8.76 -15.70 1.92
CA ALA A 71 9.72 -14.59 1.89
C ALA A 71 9.07 -13.29 2.35
N ALA A 72 7.84 -13.00 1.96
CA ALA A 72 7.06 -11.85 2.42
C ALA A 72 6.88 -11.88 3.95
N ALA A 73 6.52 -13.03 4.52
CA ALA A 73 6.39 -13.21 5.95
C ALA A 73 7.72 -13.01 6.70
N GLN A 74 8.83 -13.53 6.18
CA GLN A 74 10.15 -13.37 6.79
C GLN A 74 10.66 -11.93 6.65
N LEU A 75 10.42 -11.28 5.50
CA LEU A 75 10.72 -9.87 5.28
C LEU A 75 9.99 -8.99 6.31
N LEU A 76 8.70 -9.20 6.48
CA LEU A 76 7.91 -8.46 7.48
C LEU A 76 8.46 -8.64 8.89
N ARG A 77 8.80 -9.87 9.30
CA ARG A 77 9.40 -10.14 10.62
C ARG A 77 10.73 -9.43 10.82
N GLN A 78 11.62 -9.46 9.82
CA GLN A 78 12.91 -8.75 9.88
C GLN A 78 12.72 -7.24 10.04
N LEU A 79 11.81 -6.65 9.27
CA LEU A 79 11.55 -5.21 9.31
C LEU A 79 10.86 -4.79 10.61
N SER A 80 9.90 -5.59 11.09
CA SER A 80 9.26 -5.36 12.40
C SER A 80 10.29 -5.40 13.53
N SER A 81 11.22 -6.35 13.52
CA SER A 81 12.30 -6.42 14.50
C SER A 81 13.20 -5.19 14.48
N ARG A 82 13.48 -4.62 13.31
CA ARG A 82 14.23 -3.36 13.18
C ARG A 82 13.45 -2.18 13.73
N ALA A 83 12.14 -2.13 13.49
CA ALA A 83 11.26 -1.08 13.98
C ALA A 83 11.09 -1.10 15.50
N VAL A 84 10.99 -2.29 16.09
CA VAL A 84 10.83 -2.45 17.55
C VAL A 84 12.13 -2.17 18.30
N GLY A 85 13.29 -2.43 17.65
CA GLY A 85 14.61 -2.30 18.26
C GLY A 85 14.98 -3.49 19.17
N ARG A 86 16.26 -3.61 19.52
CA ARG A 86 16.84 -4.75 20.24
C ARG A 86 16.35 -4.96 21.67
N ILE A 87 15.66 -3.99 22.28
CA ILE A 87 15.41 -3.96 23.75
C ILE A 87 13.91 -3.92 24.09
N SER A 88 13.01 -4.08 23.13
CA SER A 88 11.60 -3.94 23.44
C SER A 88 10.96 -5.29 23.75
N PHE A 89 10.86 -5.61 25.05
CA PHE A 89 9.83 -6.52 25.58
C PHE A 89 8.41 -5.89 25.55
N ALA A 90 8.30 -4.65 25.06
CA ALA A 90 7.02 -3.98 24.98
C ALA A 90 6.23 -4.55 23.80
N ARG A 91 5.03 -5.00 24.07
CA ARG A 91 4.05 -5.40 23.06
C ARG A 91 3.79 -4.21 22.13
N HIS A 92 3.93 -4.39 20.84
CA HIS A 92 3.70 -3.36 19.84
C HIS A 92 2.39 -3.60 19.09
N GLU A 93 1.90 -2.55 18.45
CA GLU A 93 0.74 -2.57 17.57
C GLU A 93 1.18 -2.19 16.17
N LEU A 94 0.65 -2.87 15.18
CA LEU A 94 1.10 -2.75 13.80
C LEU A 94 -0.10 -2.73 12.86
N VAL A 95 -0.04 -1.85 11.87
CA VAL A 95 -0.96 -1.84 10.73
C VAL A 95 -0.19 -2.06 9.43
N LEU A 96 -0.71 -2.96 8.60
CA LEU A 96 -0.17 -3.31 7.29
C LEU A 96 -1.02 -2.65 6.21
N ALA A 97 -0.47 -1.68 5.48
CA ALA A 97 -1.06 -1.17 4.25
C ALA A 97 -0.67 -2.09 3.10
N VAL A 98 -1.65 -2.74 2.48
CA VAL A 98 -1.43 -3.71 1.41
C VAL A 98 -2.42 -3.50 0.27
N SER A 99 -2.13 -4.07 -0.90
CA SER A 99 -3.05 -4.03 -2.04
C SER A 99 -4.47 -4.50 -1.64
N ALA A 100 -5.47 -3.77 -2.10
CA ALA A 100 -6.87 -4.16 -1.93
C ALA A 100 -7.20 -5.49 -2.62
N GLN A 101 -6.45 -5.84 -3.67
CA GLN A 101 -6.58 -7.09 -4.43
C GLN A 101 -5.95 -8.30 -3.73
N LEU A 102 -5.20 -8.08 -2.65
CA LEU A 102 -4.55 -9.18 -1.95
C LEU A 102 -5.58 -10.17 -1.40
N SER A 103 -5.41 -11.43 -1.73
CA SER A 103 -6.32 -12.51 -1.33
C SER A 103 -6.43 -12.66 0.19
N VAL A 104 -7.51 -13.25 0.67
CA VAL A 104 -7.72 -13.55 2.09
C VAL A 104 -6.58 -14.42 2.66
N SER A 105 -6.08 -15.37 1.87
CA SER A 105 -4.93 -16.20 2.27
C SER A 105 -3.65 -15.39 2.40
N GLY A 106 -3.36 -14.49 1.46
CA GLY A 106 -2.22 -13.58 1.52
C GLY A 106 -2.28 -12.66 2.75
N ARG A 107 -3.45 -12.07 3.02
CA ARG A 107 -3.67 -11.25 4.23
C ARG A 107 -3.42 -12.03 5.52
N ARG A 108 -3.88 -13.30 5.58
CA ARG A 108 -3.64 -14.19 6.72
C ARG A 108 -2.15 -14.47 6.95
N VAL A 109 -1.39 -14.73 5.88
CA VAL A 109 0.07 -14.93 5.97
C VAL A 109 0.74 -13.72 6.59
N LEU A 110 0.40 -12.51 6.14
CA LEU A 110 0.99 -11.27 6.66
C LEU A 110 0.57 -10.98 8.10
N LEU A 111 -0.70 -11.18 8.45
CA LEU A 111 -1.18 -11.03 9.83
C LEU A 111 -0.48 -12.01 10.78
N GLN A 112 -0.34 -13.28 10.38
CA GLN A 112 0.37 -14.26 11.17
C GLN A 112 1.84 -13.87 11.34
N ALA A 113 2.51 -13.43 10.28
CA ALA A 113 3.89 -12.96 10.35
C ALA A 113 4.06 -11.74 11.28
N ALA A 114 3.09 -10.83 11.31
CA ALA A 114 3.07 -9.70 12.23
C ALA A 114 2.94 -10.16 13.69
N LEU A 115 2.03 -11.09 13.97
CA LEU A 115 1.87 -11.67 15.31
C LEU A 115 3.12 -12.44 15.75
N ASP A 116 3.70 -13.23 14.85
CA ASP A 116 4.95 -13.97 15.10
C ASP A 116 6.15 -13.05 15.37
N SER A 117 6.11 -11.80 14.90
CA SER A 117 7.11 -10.79 15.22
C SER A 117 6.96 -10.17 16.62
N GLY A 118 5.95 -10.63 17.39
CA GLY A 118 5.66 -10.17 18.75
C GLY A 118 4.64 -9.03 18.84
N ALA A 119 3.93 -8.72 17.75
CA ALA A 119 2.84 -7.76 17.79
C ALA A 119 1.72 -8.26 18.71
N ARG A 120 1.23 -7.38 19.59
CA ARG A 120 0.04 -7.64 20.43
C ARG A 120 -1.22 -7.62 19.59
N MET A 121 -1.24 -6.67 18.64
CA MET A 121 -2.33 -6.47 17.69
C MET A 121 -1.73 -6.15 16.32
N ALA A 122 -2.30 -6.76 15.29
CA ALA A 122 -1.96 -6.51 13.91
C ALA A 122 -3.25 -6.30 13.12
N HIS A 123 -3.24 -5.31 12.24
CA HIS A 123 -4.35 -4.97 11.38
C HIS A 123 -3.90 -4.92 9.92
N VAL A 124 -4.81 -5.21 9.01
CA VAL A 124 -4.63 -4.96 7.58
C VAL A 124 -5.53 -3.81 7.17
N LEU A 125 -4.96 -2.86 6.44
CA LEU A 125 -5.64 -1.74 5.84
C LEU A 125 -5.44 -1.79 4.32
N ASP A 126 -6.51 -1.66 3.56
CA ASP A 126 -6.42 -1.56 2.12
C ASP A 126 -5.69 -0.28 1.71
N LEU A 127 -4.73 -0.40 0.80
CA LEU A 127 -3.83 0.68 0.41
C LEU A 127 -4.57 1.94 -0.07
N PRO A 128 -5.68 1.87 -0.85
CA PRO A 128 -6.42 3.08 -1.20
C PRO A 128 -7.05 3.80 0.02
N LEU A 129 -7.47 3.06 1.04
CA LEU A 129 -7.94 3.66 2.30
C LEU A 129 -6.79 4.30 3.06
N ALA A 130 -5.62 3.65 3.10
CA ALA A 130 -4.42 4.24 3.68
C ALA A 130 -4.05 5.56 2.99
N LEU A 131 -4.07 5.61 1.66
CA LEU A 131 -3.86 6.84 0.90
C LEU A 131 -4.87 7.93 1.25
N ALA A 132 -6.15 7.57 1.36
CA ALA A 132 -7.20 8.51 1.74
C ALA A 132 -6.97 9.10 3.14
N PHE A 133 -6.58 8.29 4.11
CA PHE A 133 -6.21 8.76 5.45
C PHE A 133 -4.98 9.65 5.44
N GLY A 134 -3.93 9.27 4.72
CA GLY A 134 -2.68 10.02 4.64
C GLY A 134 -2.82 11.38 3.96
N ALA A 135 -3.71 11.46 2.98
CA ALA A 135 -4.05 12.70 2.29
C ALA A 135 -5.09 13.56 3.02
N GLY A 136 -5.64 13.09 4.15
CA GLY A 136 -6.72 13.77 4.84
C GLY A 136 -8.02 13.85 4.04
N LEU A 137 -8.26 12.91 3.11
CA LEU A 137 -9.51 12.87 2.37
C LEU A 137 -10.69 12.52 3.29
N PRO A 138 -11.89 13.00 2.99
CA PRO A 138 -13.04 12.84 3.86
C PRO A 138 -13.64 11.42 3.75
N VAL A 139 -12.94 10.40 4.27
CA VAL A 139 -13.37 8.98 4.24
C VAL A 139 -14.71 8.72 4.92
N THR A 140 -15.21 9.66 5.69
CA THR A 140 -16.54 9.62 6.33
C THR A 140 -17.60 10.39 5.53
N SER A 141 -17.24 11.02 4.42
CA SER A 141 -18.16 11.72 3.52
C SER A 141 -18.89 10.74 2.60
N TRP A 142 -20.10 11.12 2.22
CA TRP A 142 -20.85 10.45 1.16
C TRP A 142 -20.31 10.77 -0.25
N ASP A 143 -19.47 11.81 -0.36
CA ASP A 143 -18.84 12.15 -1.62
C ASP A 143 -17.68 11.19 -1.90
N PRO A 144 -17.68 10.55 -3.07
CA PRO A 144 -16.64 9.59 -3.41
C PRO A 144 -15.31 10.30 -3.70
N SER A 145 -14.21 9.66 -3.34
CA SER A 145 -12.84 10.10 -3.64
C SER A 145 -12.18 9.06 -4.53
N PRO A 146 -12.11 9.29 -5.85
CA PRO A 146 -11.36 8.43 -6.75
C PRO A 146 -9.85 8.62 -6.54
N ILE A 147 -9.14 7.51 -6.40
CA ILE A 147 -7.71 7.45 -6.10
C ILE A 147 -7.03 6.52 -7.09
N VAL A 148 -5.87 6.92 -7.61
CA VAL A 148 -4.97 6.09 -8.40
C VAL A 148 -3.59 6.08 -7.76
N TYR A 149 -3.06 4.89 -7.54
CA TYR A 149 -1.73 4.66 -7.01
C TYR A 149 -0.84 4.04 -8.09
N LEU A 150 0.23 4.76 -8.46
CA LEU A 150 1.10 4.43 -9.57
C LEU A 150 2.47 3.99 -9.05
N LEU A 151 2.91 2.81 -9.49
CA LEU A 151 4.20 2.20 -9.16
C LEU A 151 4.89 1.71 -10.43
N PRO A 152 6.20 1.51 -10.43
CA PRO A 152 6.90 1.00 -11.62
C PRO A 152 6.33 -0.30 -12.18
N GLN A 153 5.76 -1.17 -11.33
CA GLN A 153 5.21 -2.47 -11.73
C GLN A 153 3.73 -2.43 -12.09
N GLY A 154 3.05 -1.29 -11.94
CA GLY A 154 1.64 -1.18 -12.29
C GLY A 154 0.87 -0.13 -11.51
N ALA A 155 -0.44 -0.20 -11.60
CA ALA A 155 -1.35 0.75 -10.97
C ALA A 155 -2.46 0.06 -10.18
N GLN A 156 -2.94 0.75 -9.16
CA GLN A 156 -4.16 0.40 -8.44
C GLN A 156 -5.10 1.62 -8.46
N ALA A 157 -6.39 1.38 -8.68
CA ALA A 157 -7.41 2.41 -8.60
C ALA A 157 -8.53 1.99 -7.65
N ALA A 158 -9.14 2.95 -6.99
CA ALA A 158 -10.27 2.72 -6.11
C ALA A 158 -11.15 3.97 -5.97
N ILE A 159 -12.40 3.74 -5.62
CA ILE A 159 -13.35 4.78 -5.21
C ILE A 159 -13.62 4.63 -3.72
N VAL A 160 -13.18 5.59 -2.94
CA VAL A 160 -13.31 5.59 -1.46
C VAL A 160 -14.41 6.56 -1.03
N CYS A 161 -15.25 6.16 -0.08
CA CYS A 161 -16.28 7.03 0.55
C CYS A 161 -16.63 6.52 1.95
N HIS A 162 -17.70 7.08 2.54
CA HIS A 162 -18.21 6.71 3.88
C HIS A 162 -18.44 5.20 4.09
N HIS A 163 -18.73 4.46 3.05
CA HIS A 163 -18.92 3.01 3.11
C HIS A 163 -17.63 2.18 2.92
N GLY A 164 -16.46 2.81 2.93
CA GLY A 164 -15.19 2.18 2.62
C GLY A 164 -14.84 2.31 1.14
N MET A 165 -14.58 1.21 0.46
CA MET A 165 -14.35 1.19 -0.99
C MET A 165 -15.62 0.77 -1.73
N LEU A 166 -16.07 1.61 -2.69
CA LEU A 166 -17.20 1.29 -3.57
C LEU A 166 -16.79 0.35 -4.72
N ALA A 167 -15.58 0.56 -5.22
CA ALA A 167 -14.97 -0.25 -6.27
C ALA A 167 -13.45 -0.17 -6.14
N HIS A 168 -12.74 -1.18 -6.59
CA HIS A 168 -11.28 -1.17 -6.68
C HIS A 168 -10.80 -2.17 -7.72
N ALA A 169 -9.76 -1.80 -8.47
CA ALA A 169 -9.10 -2.65 -9.44
C ALA A 169 -7.59 -2.38 -9.45
N ALA A 170 -6.84 -3.24 -10.11
CA ALA A 170 -5.41 -3.05 -10.30
C ALA A 170 -4.96 -3.64 -11.63
N VAL A 171 -3.88 -3.12 -12.18
CA VAL A 171 -3.27 -3.60 -13.41
C VAL A 171 -1.76 -3.74 -13.25
N GLU A 172 -1.21 -4.86 -13.73
CA GLU A 172 0.22 -5.08 -13.79
C GLU A 172 0.69 -4.63 -15.18
N VAL A 173 1.46 -3.55 -15.21
CA VAL A 173 2.03 -2.94 -16.41
C VAL A 173 3.27 -2.15 -16.01
N GLU A 174 4.33 -2.23 -16.78
CA GLU A 174 5.53 -1.46 -16.53
C GLU A 174 5.26 0.04 -16.75
N LEU A 175 5.49 0.85 -15.71
CA LEU A 175 5.39 2.30 -15.76
C LEU A 175 6.81 2.88 -15.70
N ALA A 176 7.30 3.34 -16.85
CA ALA A 176 8.63 3.95 -16.93
C ALA A 176 8.71 5.25 -16.09
N PRO A 177 9.90 5.60 -15.58
CA PRO A 177 10.10 6.83 -14.81
C PRO A 177 9.92 8.13 -15.61
N GLY A 178 9.88 8.04 -16.93
CA GLY A 178 9.66 9.18 -17.85
C GLY A 178 8.18 9.41 -18.19
N ALA A 179 7.97 10.06 -19.33
CA ALA A 179 6.64 10.31 -19.86
C ALA A 179 5.87 9.00 -20.06
N PRO A 180 4.54 8.98 -19.77
CA PRO A 180 3.72 7.78 -19.93
C PRO A 180 3.75 7.24 -21.37
N GLU A 181 4.10 5.97 -21.54
CA GLU A 181 4.01 5.26 -22.82
C GLU A 181 2.55 4.91 -23.14
N GLU A 182 2.19 4.87 -24.44
CA GLU A 182 0.80 4.70 -24.87
C GLU A 182 0.16 3.42 -24.33
N ARG A 183 0.87 2.29 -24.34
CA ARG A 183 0.36 1.01 -23.80
C ARG A 183 0.06 1.10 -22.31
N ALA A 184 0.97 1.69 -21.54
CA ALA A 184 0.81 1.90 -20.11
C ALA A 184 -0.33 2.90 -19.83
N ALA A 185 -0.43 3.94 -20.66
CA ALA A 185 -1.49 4.94 -20.60
C ALA A 185 -2.87 4.29 -20.80
N GLU A 186 -3.04 3.48 -21.84
CA GLU A 186 -4.29 2.77 -22.09
C GLU A 186 -4.68 1.83 -20.94
N ALA A 187 -3.71 1.10 -20.38
CA ALA A 187 -3.96 0.22 -19.24
C ALA A 187 -4.43 0.98 -17.99
N VAL A 188 -3.79 2.11 -17.66
CA VAL A 188 -4.16 2.91 -16.48
C VAL A 188 -5.48 3.65 -16.70
N ILE A 189 -5.76 4.11 -17.92
CA ILE A 189 -7.05 4.75 -18.24
C ILE A 189 -8.17 3.71 -18.15
N GLY A 190 -7.98 2.53 -18.76
CA GLY A 190 -8.93 1.43 -18.67
C GLY A 190 -9.21 1.03 -17.23
N LEU A 191 -8.19 1.03 -16.36
CA LEU A 191 -8.33 0.79 -14.93
C LEU A 191 -9.21 1.85 -14.23
N VAL A 192 -9.06 3.12 -14.58
CA VAL A 192 -9.90 4.21 -14.04
C VAL A 192 -11.35 4.06 -14.50
N ASP A 193 -11.57 3.75 -15.77
CA ASP A 193 -12.90 3.52 -16.33
C ASP A 193 -13.57 2.30 -15.66
N GLU A 194 -12.85 1.20 -15.48
CA GLU A 194 -13.32 -0.02 -14.81
C GLU A 194 -13.85 0.29 -13.40
N VAL A 195 -13.09 0.97 -12.56
CA VAL A 195 -13.53 1.26 -11.19
C VAL A 195 -14.72 2.23 -11.15
N ILE A 196 -14.86 3.13 -12.14
CA ILE A 196 -16.02 4.00 -12.26
C ILE A 196 -17.25 3.18 -12.67
N GLU A 197 -17.09 2.25 -13.59
CA GLU A 197 -18.17 1.38 -14.07
C GLU A 197 -18.62 0.36 -13.02
N GLU A 198 -17.71 -0.17 -12.21
CA GLU A 198 -18.03 -1.06 -11.11
C GLU A 198 -18.72 -0.35 -9.94
N ALA A 199 -18.48 0.94 -9.78
CA ALA A 199 -19.13 1.71 -8.73
C ALA A 199 -20.66 1.74 -8.92
N PRO A 200 -21.44 1.75 -7.82
CA PRO A 200 -22.90 1.83 -7.88
C PRO A 200 -23.36 3.01 -8.75
N GLN A 201 -24.34 2.78 -9.62
CA GLN A 201 -24.83 3.76 -10.60
C GLN A 201 -25.19 5.12 -9.96
N SER A 202 -25.73 5.11 -8.73
CA SER A 202 -26.06 6.30 -7.97
C SER A 202 -24.85 7.20 -7.64
N HIS A 203 -23.63 6.67 -7.70
CA HIS A 203 -22.39 7.38 -7.39
C HIS A 203 -21.62 7.84 -8.63
N ARG A 204 -21.83 7.22 -9.80
CA ARG A 204 -20.99 7.45 -11.00
C ARG A 204 -20.93 8.92 -11.42
N ARG A 205 -22.08 9.63 -11.45
CA ARG A 205 -22.11 11.08 -11.76
C ARG A 205 -21.36 11.94 -10.75
N ARG A 206 -21.37 11.52 -9.47
CA ARG A 206 -20.60 12.22 -8.44
C ARG A 206 -19.12 11.96 -8.57
N ILE A 207 -18.71 10.73 -8.90
CA ILE A 207 -17.31 10.35 -9.09
C ILE A 207 -16.66 11.21 -10.16
N THR A 208 -17.27 11.33 -11.34
CA THR A 208 -16.71 12.11 -12.45
C THR A 208 -16.66 13.61 -12.18
N GLY A 209 -17.40 14.12 -11.21
CA GLY A 209 -17.33 15.49 -10.74
C GLY A 209 -16.24 15.79 -9.71
N GLN A 210 -15.62 14.75 -9.15
CA GLN A 210 -14.55 14.87 -8.15
C GLN A 210 -13.17 15.03 -8.77
N PHE A 211 -12.17 15.29 -7.91
CA PHE A 211 -10.77 15.20 -8.29
C PHE A 211 -10.31 13.74 -8.27
N LEU A 212 -9.64 13.31 -9.31
CA LEU A 212 -8.85 12.09 -9.32
C LEU A 212 -7.56 12.33 -8.53
N HIS A 213 -7.38 11.61 -7.45
CA HIS A 213 -6.24 11.77 -6.56
C HIS A 213 -5.13 10.80 -6.96
N LEU A 214 -3.92 11.34 -7.22
CA LEU A 214 -2.77 10.56 -7.65
C LEU A 214 -1.74 10.45 -6.54
N ALA A 215 -1.27 9.26 -6.30
CA ALA A 215 -0.14 8.95 -5.43
C ALA A 215 0.75 7.90 -6.08
N GLY A 216 1.94 7.69 -5.54
CA GLY A 216 2.88 6.68 -6.02
C GLY A 216 4.30 7.17 -5.99
N ARG A 217 5.18 6.39 -6.60
CA ARG A 217 6.62 6.65 -6.65
C ARG A 217 7.25 5.95 -7.84
N GLY A 218 8.43 6.42 -8.21
CA GLY A 218 9.19 5.81 -9.30
C GLY A 218 8.65 6.09 -10.70
N VAL A 219 7.65 6.99 -10.82
CA VAL A 219 7.00 7.40 -12.08
C VAL A 219 6.83 8.92 -12.11
N ASP A 220 6.65 9.49 -13.31
CA ASP A 220 6.34 10.92 -13.48
C ASP A 220 4.87 11.20 -13.16
N LEU A 221 4.58 11.47 -11.89
CA LEU A 221 3.20 11.73 -11.42
C LEU A 221 2.56 12.96 -12.07
N GLU A 222 3.34 13.98 -12.40
CA GLU A 222 2.82 15.19 -13.07
C GLU A 222 2.47 14.89 -14.54
N GLY A 223 3.31 14.17 -15.26
CA GLY A 223 3.02 13.68 -16.60
C GLY A 223 1.78 12.77 -16.63
N TRP A 224 1.66 11.89 -15.63
CA TRP A 224 0.47 11.04 -15.45
C TRP A 224 -0.79 11.84 -15.13
N ARG A 225 -0.68 12.86 -14.26
CA ARG A 225 -1.80 13.76 -13.98
C ARG A 225 -2.30 14.42 -15.27
N ASP A 226 -1.41 15.00 -16.05
CA ASP A 226 -1.75 15.72 -17.27
C ASP A 226 -2.36 14.78 -18.34
N LEU A 227 -1.85 13.57 -18.44
CA LEU A 227 -2.40 12.54 -19.31
C LEU A 227 -3.83 12.16 -18.90
N LEU A 228 -4.04 11.82 -17.62
CA LEU A 228 -5.33 11.40 -17.11
C LEU A 228 -6.39 12.51 -17.24
N VAL A 229 -6.03 13.75 -16.98
CA VAL A 229 -6.92 14.90 -17.22
C VAL A 229 -7.36 14.97 -18.70
N ARG A 230 -6.42 14.83 -19.64
CA ARG A 230 -6.73 14.89 -21.07
C ARG A 230 -7.60 13.73 -21.54
N ARG A 231 -7.36 12.51 -21.03
CA ARG A 231 -7.98 11.29 -21.55
C ARG A 231 -9.32 10.97 -20.85
N THR A 232 -9.45 11.25 -19.55
CA THR A 232 -10.68 10.96 -18.78
C THR A 232 -11.62 12.17 -18.68
N GLY A 233 -11.13 13.38 -18.94
CA GLY A 233 -11.87 14.62 -18.70
C GLY A 233 -12.07 14.97 -17.22
N MET A 234 -11.57 14.13 -16.30
CA MET A 234 -11.65 14.40 -14.87
C MET A 234 -10.54 15.37 -14.45
N ARG A 235 -10.83 16.22 -13.48
CA ARG A 235 -9.78 16.99 -12.81
C ARG A 235 -8.92 16.05 -11.99
N ALA A 236 -7.59 16.21 -12.03
CA ALA A 236 -6.69 15.37 -11.25
C ALA A 236 -5.71 16.21 -10.42
N ARG A 237 -5.23 15.66 -9.31
CA ARG A 237 -4.20 16.27 -8.47
C ARG A 237 -3.31 15.20 -7.84
N VAL A 238 -2.04 15.52 -7.73
CA VAL A 238 -1.07 14.71 -6.97
C VAL A 238 -1.28 14.96 -5.49
N LEU A 239 -1.31 13.90 -4.70
CA LEU A 239 -1.45 13.97 -3.24
C LEU A 239 -0.18 14.55 -2.59
N PRO A 240 -0.29 15.19 -1.41
CA PRO A 240 0.88 15.59 -0.64
C PRO A 240 1.74 14.38 -0.28
N ASP A 241 3.07 14.53 -0.46
CA ASP A 241 4.06 13.47 -0.20
C ASP A 241 3.63 12.10 -0.78
N PRO A 242 3.43 12.03 -2.11
CA PRO A 242 2.74 10.92 -2.74
C PRO A 242 3.44 9.57 -2.57
N ALA A 243 4.75 9.60 -2.32
CA ALA A 243 5.57 8.41 -2.11
C ALA A 243 5.35 7.73 -0.74
N HIS A 244 5.01 8.52 0.29
CA HIS A 244 4.86 8.03 1.66
C HIS A 244 3.43 8.19 2.20
N CYS A 245 2.51 8.69 1.37
CA CYS A 245 1.13 8.99 1.75
C CYS A 245 0.42 7.77 2.36
N ALA A 246 0.63 6.58 1.79
CA ALA A 246 -0.02 5.35 2.25
C ALA A 246 0.48 4.92 3.64
N VAL A 247 1.79 4.86 3.86
CA VAL A 247 2.33 4.44 5.17
C VAL A 247 1.98 5.42 6.28
N LYS A 248 1.98 6.74 5.98
CA LYS A 248 1.51 7.77 6.92
C LYS A 248 0.03 7.60 7.24
N GLY A 249 -0.78 7.36 6.23
CA GLY A 249 -2.21 7.17 6.40
C GLY A 249 -2.57 5.90 7.16
N ALA A 250 -1.79 4.85 7.02
CA ALA A 250 -1.96 3.65 7.82
C ALA A 250 -1.72 3.95 9.32
N GLU A 251 -0.73 4.76 9.66
CA GLU A 251 -0.50 5.22 11.04
C GLU A 251 -1.68 6.06 11.56
N VAL A 252 -2.17 7.02 10.75
CA VAL A 252 -3.35 7.83 11.09
C VAL A 252 -4.60 6.97 11.30
N ALA A 253 -4.78 5.91 10.50
CA ALA A 253 -5.90 4.99 10.68
C ALA A 253 -5.83 4.26 12.03
N LEU A 254 -4.63 3.84 12.44
CA LEU A 254 -4.41 3.19 13.74
C LEU A 254 -4.74 4.12 14.92
N GLU A 255 -4.47 5.42 14.81
CA GLU A 255 -4.89 6.41 15.82
C GLU A 255 -6.40 6.55 15.96
N ARG A 256 -7.11 6.54 14.82
CA ARG A 256 -8.57 6.71 14.83
C ARG A 256 -9.32 5.52 15.42
N VAL A 257 -8.74 4.32 15.35
CA VAL A 257 -9.32 3.12 16.00
C VAL A 257 -9.49 3.34 17.50
N GLU A 258 -8.56 4.01 18.15
CA GLU A 258 -8.62 4.27 19.58
C GLU A 258 -9.57 5.40 19.98
N GLY A 259 -9.59 6.48 19.18
CA GLY A 259 -10.36 7.68 19.50
C GLY A 259 -11.86 7.58 19.28
N SER A 260 -12.32 6.61 18.48
CA SER A 260 -13.69 6.63 17.94
C SER A 260 -14.58 5.45 18.33
N GLY A 261 -14.13 4.53 19.18
CA GLY A 261 -14.91 3.32 19.52
C GLY A 261 -15.63 2.73 18.27
N SER A 262 -15.51 1.49 17.97
CA SER A 262 -16.26 0.68 16.98
C SER A 262 -16.33 1.14 15.50
N ARG A 263 -16.45 2.43 15.17
CA ARG A 263 -16.65 2.83 13.75
C ARG A 263 -15.38 2.81 12.89
N ALA A 264 -14.21 3.06 13.47
CA ALA A 264 -12.95 2.99 12.74
C ALA A 264 -12.51 1.53 12.46
N LEU A 265 -13.01 0.56 13.23
CA LEU A 265 -12.81 -0.88 13.01
C LEU A 265 -13.43 -1.40 11.70
N LEU A 266 -14.34 -0.67 11.07
CA LEU A 266 -14.94 -1.04 9.78
C LEU A 266 -13.92 -1.05 8.63
N TYR A 267 -12.81 -0.35 8.78
CA TYR A 267 -11.76 -0.23 7.75
C TYR A 267 -10.53 -1.09 8.02
N LEU A 268 -10.37 -1.56 9.27
CA LEU A 268 -9.29 -2.46 9.67
C LEU A 268 -9.86 -3.89 9.80
N ARG A 269 -9.38 -4.79 8.99
CA ARG A 269 -9.77 -6.21 9.00
C ARG A 269 -8.67 -7.09 9.55
#